data_873d2ed1c96d893239f47dd5ac9a579d
#
_entry.id   873d2ed1c96d893239f47dd5ac9a579d
#
_cell.length_a   1.000
_cell.length_b   1.000
_cell.length_c   1.000
_cell.angle_alpha   90.00
_cell.angle_beta   90.00
_cell.angle_gamma   90.00
#
_symmetry.space_group_name_H-M   'P 1'
#
loop_
_entity.id
_entity.type
_entity.pdbx_description
1 polymer ?
#
loop_
_entity_poly.entity_id
_entity_poly.type
_entity_poly.pdbx_seq_one_letter_code
_entity_poly.pdbx_strand_id
1 'polypeptide(L)'
;MCIRDSLEGVMKFKEKIDKSLSNFMERKLSSLDPIERNTLRLATYEMLYTNTDAPIIIKESIRLTKKYGAADGYKYVNAILDKMYKSNSENI
;
A
#
# COMPACT_ATOMS: atom_id res chain seq x y z
N MET A 1 -9.52 -12.69 -4.47
CA MET A 1 -8.10 -13.07 -4.33
C MET A 1 -7.82 -13.51 -2.91
N CYS A 2 -7.03 -14.55 -2.74
CA CYS A 2 -6.65 -15.09 -1.44
C CYS A 2 -5.54 -14.23 -0.81
N ILE A 3 -5.60 -14.01 0.52
CA ILE A 3 -4.57 -13.26 1.24
C ILE A 3 -3.19 -13.91 1.03
N ARG A 4 -3.14 -15.23 1.01
CA ARG A 4 -1.90 -15.98 0.80
C ARG A 4 -1.26 -15.63 -0.55
N ASP A 5 -2.07 -15.57 -1.61
CA ASP A 5 -1.56 -15.22 -2.95
C ASP A 5 -1.00 -13.80 -2.98
N SER A 6 -1.65 -12.87 -2.28
CA SER A 6 -1.17 -11.49 -2.18
C SER A 6 0.16 -11.42 -1.45
N LEU A 7 0.32 -12.16 -0.35
CA LEU A 7 1.58 -12.19 0.40
C LEU A 7 2.72 -12.78 -0.42
N GLU A 8 2.47 -13.87 -1.16
CA GLU A 8 3.47 -14.46 -2.04
C GLU A 8 3.88 -13.48 -3.13
N GLY A 9 2.92 -12.77 -3.71
CA GLY A 9 3.18 -11.75 -4.70
C GLY A 9 4.02 -10.59 -4.15
N VAL A 10 3.73 -10.14 -2.93
CA VAL A 10 4.50 -9.08 -2.28
C VAL A 10 5.95 -9.52 -2.07
N MET A 11 6.18 -10.75 -1.61
CA MET A 11 7.52 -11.27 -1.42
C MET A 11 8.29 -11.35 -2.74
N LYS A 12 7.63 -11.81 -3.80
CA LYS A 12 8.24 -11.95 -5.12
C LYS A 12 8.63 -10.61 -5.74
N PHE A 13 7.80 -9.59 -5.56
CA PHE A 13 7.99 -8.28 -6.18
C PHE A 13 8.41 -7.19 -5.18
N LYS A 14 8.93 -7.58 -4.04
CA LYS A 14 9.23 -6.66 -2.93
C LYS A 14 10.07 -5.47 -3.36
N GLU A 15 11.14 -5.68 -4.11
CA GLU A 15 12.02 -4.59 -4.53
C GLU A 15 11.31 -3.59 -5.43
N LYS A 16 10.51 -4.08 -6.37
CA LYS A 16 9.74 -3.22 -7.28
C LYS A 16 8.65 -2.45 -6.51
N ILE A 17 8.00 -3.12 -5.57
CA ILE A 17 6.98 -2.51 -4.73
C ILE A 17 7.59 -1.40 -3.86
N ASP A 18 8.69 -1.69 -3.19
CA ASP A 18 9.35 -0.72 -2.31
C ASP A 18 9.86 0.48 -3.10
N LYS A 19 10.37 0.26 -4.31
CA LYS A 19 10.81 1.33 -5.19
C LYS A 19 9.65 2.22 -5.61
N SER A 20 8.51 1.63 -5.98
CA SER A 20 7.31 2.37 -6.33
C SER A 20 6.79 3.19 -5.15
N LEU A 21 6.77 2.60 -3.95
CA LEU A 21 6.36 3.29 -2.75
C LEU A 21 7.26 4.48 -2.43
N SER A 22 8.57 4.32 -2.56
CA SER A 22 9.51 5.39 -2.20
C SER A 22 9.35 6.62 -3.09
N ASN A 23 8.81 6.48 -4.30
CA ASN A 23 8.50 7.62 -5.17
C ASN A 23 7.40 8.51 -4.60
N PHE A 24 6.57 7.98 -3.70
CA PHE A 24 5.44 8.71 -3.12
C PHE A 24 5.65 9.02 -1.63
N MET A 25 6.77 8.60 -1.04
CA MET A 25 7.05 8.75 0.38
C MET A 25 8.16 9.75 0.63
N GLU A 26 7.96 10.61 1.64
CA GLU A 26 9.01 11.51 2.13
C GLU A 26 9.87 10.81 3.17
N ARG A 27 9.31 9.80 3.86
CA ARG A 27 10.00 9.03 4.89
C ARG A 27 10.54 7.73 4.31
N LYS A 28 11.57 7.19 4.97
CA LYS A 28 12.04 5.85 4.60
C LYS A 28 11.00 4.82 5.02
N LEU A 29 10.77 3.83 4.16
CA LEU A 29 9.82 2.76 4.43
C LEU A 29 10.16 2.04 5.75
N SER A 30 11.44 1.86 6.04
CA SER A 30 11.90 1.21 7.26
C SER A 30 11.58 1.98 8.54
N SER A 31 11.25 3.28 8.44
CA SER A 31 10.90 4.09 9.60
C SER A 31 9.45 3.95 10.02
N LEU A 32 8.64 3.28 9.21
CA LEU A 32 7.22 3.09 9.48
C LEU A 32 6.99 1.92 10.44
N ASP A 33 5.86 1.99 11.17
CA ASP A 33 5.36 0.86 11.93
C ASP A 33 5.21 -0.37 11.02
N PRO A 34 5.54 -1.60 11.49
CA PRO A 34 5.42 -2.80 10.67
C PRO A 34 4.04 -3.00 10.05
N ILE A 35 2.97 -2.67 10.75
CA ILE A 35 1.61 -2.80 10.22
C ILE A 35 1.41 -1.84 9.05
N GLU A 36 1.81 -0.58 9.20
CA GLU A 36 1.69 0.43 8.15
C GLU A 36 2.53 0.05 6.93
N ARG A 37 3.77 -0.37 7.17
CA ARG A 37 4.70 -0.75 6.12
C ARG A 37 4.17 -1.94 5.31
N ASN A 38 3.71 -2.99 6.01
CA ASN A 38 3.20 -4.18 5.34
C ASN A 38 1.88 -3.91 4.64
N THR A 39 1.02 -3.07 5.21
CA THR A 39 -0.23 -2.67 4.58
C THR A 39 0.03 -1.90 3.29
N LEU A 40 1.00 -0.98 3.29
CA LEU A 40 1.38 -0.24 2.08
C LEU A 40 1.92 -1.17 1.01
N ARG A 41 2.76 -2.13 1.37
CA ARG A 41 3.29 -3.10 0.41
C ARG A 41 2.19 -3.94 -0.21
N LEU A 42 1.29 -4.45 0.61
CA LEU A 42 0.18 -5.28 0.15
C LEU A 42 -0.75 -4.50 -0.76
N ALA A 43 -1.13 -3.28 -0.35
CA ALA A 43 -2.00 -2.43 -1.14
C ALA A 43 -1.36 -2.06 -2.48
N THR A 44 -0.06 -1.74 -2.48
CA THR A 44 0.68 -1.42 -3.70
C THR A 44 0.69 -2.62 -4.65
N TYR A 45 0.95 -3.81 -4.12
CA TYR A 45 0.90 -5.02 -4.94
C TYR A 45 -0.47 -5.20 -5.58
N GLU A 46 -1.53 -5.07 -4.80
CA GLU A 46 -2.88 -5.24 -5.33
C GLU A 46 -3.23 -4.19 -6.38
N MET A 47 -2.80 -2.93 -6.18
CA MET A 47 -3.07 -1.86 -7.14
C MET A 47 -2.30 -2.03 -8.46
N LEU A 48 -1.07 -2.55 -8.40
CA LEU A 48 -0.21 -2.65 -9.58
C LEU A 48 -0.37 -3.98 -10.34
N TYR A 49 -0.62 -5.07 -9.62
CA TYR A 49 -0.54 -6.42 -10.20
C TYR A 49 -1.84 -7.20 -10.17
N THR A 50 -2.92 -6.62 -9.67
CA THR A 50 -4.22 -7.28 -9.66
C THR A 50 -5.28 -6.35 -10.24
N ASN A 51 -6.47 -6.92 -10.53
CA ASN A 51 -7.59 -6.17 -11.05
C ASN A 51 -8.54 -5.67 -9.96
N THR A 52 -8.11 -5.70 -8.71
CA THR A 52 -8.92 -5.23 -7.59
C THR A 52 -9.11 -3.72 -7.68
N ASP A 53 -10.31 -3.24 -7.41
CA ASP A 53 -10.65 -1.82 -7.48
C ASP A 53 -9.85 -1.01 -6.46
N ALA A 54 -9.11 0.01 -6.91
CA ALA A 54 -8.25 0.82 -6.06
C ALA A 54 -8.98 1.48 -4.89
N PRO A 55 -10.17 2.08 -5.04
CA PRO A 55 -10.92 2.62 -3.90
C PRO A 55 -11.19 1.59 -2.82
N ILE A 56 -11.49 0.34 -3.19
CA ILE A 56 -11.73 -0.74 -2.24
C ILE A 56 -10.43 -1.08 -1.50
N ILE A 57 -9.31 -1.17 -2.22
CA ILE A 57 -8.00 -1.44 -1.64
C ILE A 57 -7.64 -0.38 -0.60
N ILE A 58 -7.83 0.89 -0.94
CA ILE A 58 -7.52 2.01 -0.05
C ILE A 58 -8.39 1.96 1.21
N LYS A 59 -9.68 1.73 1.04
CA LYS A 59 -10.62 1.63 2.17
C LYS A 59 -10.24 0.52 3.14
N GLU A 60 -9.92 -0.66 2.63
CA GLU A 60 -9.51 -1.80 3.45
C GLU A 60 -8.17 -1.54 4.15
N SER A 61 -7.23 -0.89 3.46
CA SER A 61 -5.92 -0.54 4.03
C SER A 61 -6.07 0.43 5.18
N ILE A 62 -6.93 1.43 5.05
CA ILE A 62 -7.22 2.39 6.11
C ILE A 62 -7.85 1.68 7.31
N ARG A 63 -8.82 0.81 7.07
CA ARG A 63 -9.48 0.05 8.12
C ARG A 63 -8.48 -0.78 8.93
N LEU A 64 -7.62 -1.51 8.26
CA LEU A 64 -6.60 -2.33 8.90
C LEU A 64 -5.61 -1.50 9.71
N THR A 65 -5.17 -0.38 9.14
CA THR A 65 -4.19 0.48 9.80
C THR A 65 -4.78 1.18 11.02
N LYS A 66 -6.04 1.59 10.96
CA LYS A 66 -6.75 2.14 12.12
C LYS A 66 -6.85 1.14 13.26
N LYS A 67 -7.12 -0.12 12.91
CA LYS A 67 -7.36 -1.17 13.89
C LYS A 67 -6.08 -1.67 14.55
N TYR A 68 -5.02 -1.83 13.77
CA TYR A 68 -3.80 -2.51 14.21
C TYR A 68 -2.54 -1.65 14.20
N GLY A 69 -2.55 -0.50 13.54
CA GLY A 69 -1.38 0.36 13.41
C GLY A 69 -1.28 1.42 14.51
N ALA A 70 -0.32 2.33 14.37
CA ALA A 70 -0.16 3.46 15.26
C ALA A 70 -1.34 4.43 15.12
N ALA A 71 -1.56 5.28 16.14
CA ALA A 71 -2.76 6.10 16.26
C ALA A 71 -3.08 6.95 15.02
N ASP A 72 -2.08 7.54 14.37
CA ASP A 72 -2.27 8.39 13.20
C ASP A 72 -1.70 7.80 11.92
N GLY A 73 -1.24 6.54 11.95
CA GLY A 73 -0.62 5.90 10.80
C GLY A 73 -1.56 5.77 9.61
N TYR A 74 -2.85 5.59 9.85
CA TYR A 74 -3.81 5.46 8.76
C TYR A 74 -3.89 6.72 7.88
N LYS A 75 -3.64 7.89 8.45
CA LYS A 75 -3.64 9.15 7.70
C LYS A 75 -2.51 9.17 6.68
N TYR A 76 -1.33 8.70 7.09
CA TYR A 76 -0.16 8.62 6.22
C TYR A 76 -0.38 7.58 5.10
N VAL A 77 -0.88 6.41 5.46
CA VAL A 77 -1.20 5.35 4.51
C VAL A 77 -2.21 5.84 3.46
N ASN A 78 -3.27 6.51 3.92
CA ASN A 78 -4.28 7.07 3.03
C ASN A 78 -3.67 8.07 2.05
N ALA A 79 -2.83 8.97 2.54
CA ALA A 79 -2.21 10.00 1.70
C ALA A 79 -1.34 9.37 0.59
N ILE A 80 -0.55 8.35 0.94
CA ILE A 80 0.32 7.68 -0.04
C ILE A 80 -0.49 6.92 -1.08
N LEU A 81 -1.47 6.14 -0.64
CA LEU A 81 -2.28 5.34 -1.56
C LEU A 81 -3.11 6.23 -2.47
N ASP A 82 -3.61 7.34 -1.96
CA ASP A 82 -4.35 8.31 -2.75
C ASP A 82 -3.48 8.93 -3.85
N LYS A 83 -2.25 9.30 -3.51
CA LYS A 83 -1.28 9.81 -4.50
C LYS A 83 -1.00 8.78 -5.59
N MET A 84 -0.80 7.52 -5.20
CA MET A 84 -0.55 6.44 -6.15
C MET A 84 -1.75 6.24 -7.08
N TYR A 85 -2.94 6.26 -6.55
CA TYR A 85 -4.17 6.10 -7.32
C TYR A 85 -4.34 7.24 -8.34
N LYS A 86 -4.12 8.47 -7.91
CA LYS A 86 -4.22 9.63 -8.80
C LYS A 86 -3.17 9.60 -9.90
N SER A 87 -1.94 9.21 -9.55
CA SER A 87 -0.85 9.10 -10.52
C SER A 87 -1.17 8.07 -11.60
N ASN A 88 -1.66 6.90 -11.19
CA ASN A 88 -2.04 5.85 -12.14
C ASN A 88 -3.19 6.29 -13.05
N SER A 89 -4.16 7.02 -12.51
CA SER A 89 -5.30 7.52 -13.29
C SER A 89 -4.86 8.54 -14.33
N GLU A 90 -3.88 9.39 -14.00
CA GLU A 90 -3.37 10.40 -14.93
C GLU A 90 -2.57 9.81 -16.07
N ASN A 91 -2.04 8.61 -15.90
CA ASN A 91 -1.22 7.95 -16.91
C ASN A 91 -2.00 7.07 -17.90
N ILE A 92 -3.30 7.06 -17.81
CA ILE A 92 -4.15 6.28 -18.71
C ILE A 92 -4.43 7.04 -20.01
#